data_57a12483de62c82f60ab24f8e37e8bb7
#
_entry.id   57a12483de62c82f60ab24f8e37e8bb7
#
_cell.length_a   1.000
_cell.length_b   1.000
_cell.length_c   1.000
_cell.angle_alpha   90.00
_cell.angle_beta   90.00
_cell.angle_gamma   90.00
#
_symmetry.space_group_name_H-M   'P 1'
#
loop_
_entity.id
_entity.type
_entity.pdbx_description
1 polymer ?
#
loop_
_entity_poly.entity_id
_entity_poly.type
_entity_poly.pdbx_seq_one_letter_code
_entity_poly.pdbx_strand_id
1 'polypeptide(L)'
;MSKIIIEESKNETEAQRLGRMIKYLRLLTGMKREDFADYLHIPLGTVRDWEQGKRKMPEYVYELIEYKVSRELILCAEENADGE
;
A
#
# COMPACT_ATOMS: atom_id res chain seq x y z
N MET A 1 1.85 -8.16 26.21
CA MET A 1 0.78 -7.40 25.91
C MET A 1 1.11 -6.26 25.02
N SER A 2 0.59 -5.11 25.34
CA SER A 2 0.83 -3.98 24.45
C SER A 2 2.30 -3.63 24.36
N LYS A 3 3.07 -4.08 25.30
CA LYS A 3 4.48 -3.87 25.28
C LYS A 3 5.14 -4.41 24.02
N ILE A 4 4.74 -5.59 23.63
CA ILE A 4 5.32 -6.23 22.47
C ILE A 4 5.01 -5.44 21.21
N ILE A 5 3.81 -4.96 21.12
CA ILE A 5 3.41 -4.18 19.97
C ILE A 5 4.21 -2.89 19.91
N ILE A 6 4.42 -2.28 21.06
CA ILE A 6 5.17 -1.05 21.13
C ILE A 6 6.60 -1.27 20.69
N GLU A 7 7.18 -2.38 21.09
CA GLU A 7 8.55 -2.68 20.70
C GLU A 7 8.68 -2.83 19.20
N GLU A 8 7.73 -3.50 18.60
CA GLU A 8 7.76 -3.64 17.15
C GLU A 8 7.67 -2.29 16.49
N SER A 9 6.81 -1.42 17.00
CA SER A 9 6.67 -0.09 16.44
C SER A 9 7.95 0.70 16.57
N LYS A 10 8.62 0.53 17.68
CA LYS A 10 9.86 1.25 17.91
C LYS A 10 10.94 0.87 16.93
N ASN A 11 10.99 -0.38 16.56
CA ASN A 11 12.03 -0.86 15.67
C ASN A 11 11.75 -0.54 14.22
N GLU A 12 10.56 -0.12 13.93
CA GLU A 12 10.17 0.16 12.56
C GLU A 12 10.07 1.66 12.36
N THR A 13 10.79 2.18 11.37
CA THR A 13 10.66 3.60 11.05
C THR A 13 9.32 3.82 10.37
N GLU A 14 8.94 5.09 10.29
CA GLU A 14 7.70 5.43 9.64
C GLU A 14 7.75 5.09 8.15
N ALA A 15 8.93 5.29 7.53
CA ALA A 15 9.09 4.91 6.14
C ALA A 15 8.88 3.42 5.96
N GLN A 16 9.40 2.62 6.88
CA GLN A 16 9.23 1.17 6.80
C GLN A 16 7.79 0.77 7.04
N ARG A 17 7.12 1.43 7.96
CA ARG A 17 5.73 1.13 8.25
C ARG A 17 4.84 1.40 7.03
N LEU A 18 5.00 2.57 6.45
CA LEU A 18 4.21 2.91 5.27
C LEU A 18 4.58 2.03 4.09
N GLY A 19 5.86 1.68 3.98
CA GLY A 19 6.28 0.78 2.92
C GLY A 19 5.66 -0.59 3.05
N ARG A 20 5.56 -1.08 4.28
CA ARG A 20 4.93 -2.37 4.52
C ARG A 20 3.45 -2.29 4.19
N MET A 21 2.81 -1.18 4.52
CA MET A 21 1.40 -1.01 4.25
C MET A 21 1.11 -0.96 2.75
N ILE A 22 1.94 -0.25 2.00
CA ILE A 22 1.71 -0.17 0.56
C ILE A 22 2.00 -1.50 -0.11
N LYS A 23 2.98 -2.23 0.39
CA LYS A 23 3.27 -3.55 -0.15
C LYS A 23 2.10 -4.50 0.10
N TYR A 24 1.54 -4.45 1.30
CA TYR A 24 0.41 -5.29 1.62
C TYR A 24 -0.78 -4.97 0.72
N LEU A 25 -1.02 -3.68 0.50
CA LEU A 25 -2.09 -3.25 -0.38
C LEU A 25 -1.87 -3.79 -1.79
N ARG A 26 -0.62 -3.71 -2.26
CA ARG A 26 -0.31 -4.24 -3.58
C ARG A 26 -0.56 -5.74 -3.66
N LEU A 27 -0.18 -6.46 -2.62
CA LEU A 27 -0.39 -7.90 -2.62
C LEU A 27 -1.88 -8.25 -2.67
N LEU A 28 -2.70 -7.41 -2.06
CA LEU A 28 -4.15 -7.64 -2.13
C LEU A 28 -4.67 -7.51 -3.54
N THR A 29 -4.04 -6.70 -4.37
CA THR A 29 -4.48 -6.56 -5.75
C THR A 29 -4.02 -7.69 -6.64
N GLY A 30 -3.04 -8.45 -6.19
CA GLY A 30 -2.45 -9.49 -7.01
C GLY A 30 -1.48 -9.00 -8.05
N MET A 31 -1.15 -7.72 -8.02
CA MET A 31 -0.27 -7.13 -9.02
C MET A 31 1.19 -7.29 -8.65
N LYS A 32 2.03 -7.44 -9.67
CA LYS A 32 3.45 -7.30 -9.48
C LYS A 32 3.77 -5.85 -9.24
N ARG A 33 4.97 -5.59 -8.74
CA ARG A 33 5.37 -4.22 -8.47
C ARG A 33 5.32 -3.35 -9.72
N GLU A 34 5.76 -3.90 -10.84
CA GLU A 34 5.76 -3.16 -12.10
C GLU A 34 4.36 -2.77 -12.52
N ASP A 35 3.44 -3.72 -12.41
CA ASP A 35 2.06 -3.46 -12.81
C ASP A 35 1.40 -2.48 -11.87
N PHE A 36 1.73 -2.56 -10.61
CA PHE A 36 1.16 -1.66 -9.62
C PHE A 36 1.65 -0.24 -9.86
N ALA A 37 2.95 -0.09 -10.16
CA ALA A 37 3.50 1.23 -10.47
C ALA A 37 2.83 1.82 -11.70
N ASP A 38 2.63 0.99 -12.70
CA ASP A 38 1.96 1.42 -13.92
C ASP A 38 0.54 1.86 -13.65
N TYR A 39 -0.17 1.08 -12.86
CA TYR A 39 -1.54 1.38 -12.50
C TYR A 39 -1.63 2.74 -11.80
N LEU A 40 -0.66 3.04 -10.97
CA LEU A 40 -0.66 4.28 -10.21
C LEU A 40 0.00 5.43 -10.94
N HIS A 41 0.62 5.16 -12.08
CA HIS A 41 1.36 6.18 -12.83
C HIS A 41 2.51 6.74 -12.00
N ILE A 42 3.17 5.86 -11.29
CA ILE A 42 4.30 6.21 -10.44
C ILE A 42 5.51 5.43 -10.93
N PRO A 43 6.70 6.03 -10.95
CA PRO A 43 7.88 5.29 -11.39
C PRO A 43 8.11 4.04 -10.54
N LEU A 44 8.52 2.97 -11.20
CA LEU A 44 8.76 1.72 -10.50
C LEU A 44 9.77 1.88 -9.37
N GLY A 45 10.82 2.67 -9.61
CA GLY A 45 11.81 2.89 -8.59
C GLY A 45 11.25 3.52 -7.33
N THR A 46 10.28 4.41 -7.51
CA THR A 46 9.65 5.06 -6.38
C THR A 46 8.85 4.05 -5.55
N VAL A 47 8.07 3.22 -6.22
CA VAL A 47 7.30 2.20 -5.52
C VAL A 47 8.24 1.24 -4.79
N ARG A 48 9.31 0.82 -5.46
CA ARG A 48 10.27 -0.07 -4.84
C ARG A 48 10.90 0.55 -3.61
N ASP A 49 11.30 1.83 -3.72
CA ASP A 49 11.93 2.50 -2.59
C ASP A 49 10.96 2.64 -1.42
N TRP A 50 9.70 2.90 -1.72
CA TRP A 50 8.69 2.97 -0.67
C TRP A 50 8.56 1.63 0.03
N GLU A 51 8.44 0.55 -0.73
CA GLU A 51 8.24 -0.76 -0.12
C GLU A 51 9.44 -1.22 0.67
N GLN A 52 10.63 -0.78 0.27
CA GLN A 52 11.84 -1.16 0.98
C GLN A 52 12.18 -0.22 2.12
N GLY A 53 11.40 0.84 2.28
CA GLY A 53 11.63 1.78 3.37
C GLY A 53 12.78 2.72 3.12
N LYS A 54 13.26 2.78 1.89
CA LYS A 54 14.38 3.67 1.55
C LYS A 54 13.92 5.10 1.36
N ARG A 55 12.66 5.30 1.04
CA ARG A 55 12.08 6.63 0.84
C ARG A 55 10.78 6.67 1.60
N LYS A 56 10.55 7.74 2.33
CA LYS A 56 9.33 7.85 3.09
C LYS A 56 8.20 8.32 2.19
N MET A 57 7.11 7.57 2.19
CA MET A 57 5.91 7.96 1.47
C MET A 57 5.11 8.92 2.34
N PRO A 58 4.65 10.05 1.79
CA PRO A 58 3.75 10.88 2.58
C PRO A 58 2.49 10.10 2.92
N GLU A 59 2.01 10.28 4.13
CA GLU A 59 0.87 9.50 4.58
C GLU A 59 -0.37 9.76 3.74
N TYR A 60 -0.57 10.99 3.32
CA TYR A 60 -1.75 11.29 2.52
C TYR A 60 -1.67 10.62 1.15
N VAL A 61 -0.46 10.36 0.66
CA VAL A 61 -0.32 9.64 -0.61
C VAL A 61 -0.78 8.21 -0.42
N TYR A 62 -0.41 7.60 0.70
CA TYR A 62 -0.88 6.25 0.97
C TYR A 62 -2.40 6.21 1.04
N GLU A 63 -3.00 7.18 1.69
CA GLU A 63 -4.45 7.22 1.82
C GLU A 63 -5.12 7.35 0.47
N LEU A 64 -4.55 8.16 -0.41
CA LEU A 64 -5.11 8.31 -1.75
C LEU A 64 -4.99 7.02 -2.55
N ILE A 65 -3.86 6.34 -2.42
CA ILE A 65 -3.68 5.09 -3.13
C ILE A 65 -4.62 4.03 -2.59
N GLU A 66 -4.77 3.98 -1.28
CA GLU A 66 -5.66 3.03 -0.67
C GLU A 66 -7.10 3.26 -1.14
N TYR A 67 -7.50 4.50 -1.21
CA TYR A 67 -8.84 4.84 -1.67
C TYR A 67 -9.03 4.40 -3.11
N LYS A 68 -8.04 4.70 -3.96
CA LYS A 68 -8.14 4.34 -5.37
C LYS A 68 -8.24 2.83 -5.55
N VAL A 69 -7.39 2.09 -4.86
CA VAL A 69 -7.39 0.64 -4.97
C VAL A 69 -8.71 0.08 -4.46
N SER A 70 -9.18 0.56 -3.33
CA SER A 70 -10.41 0.07 -2.76
C SER A 70 -11.58 0.29 -3.69
N ARG A 71 -11.65 1.48 -4.24
CA ARG A 71 -12.77 1.82 -5.10
C ARG A 71 -12.72 1.12 -6.44
N GLU A 72 -11.54 1.06 -7.03
CA GLU A 72 -11.44 0.59 -8.40
C GLU A 72 -11.26 -0.91 -8.53
N LEU A 73 -10.56 -1.50 -7.57
CA LEU A 73 -10.23 -2.92 -7.72
C LEU A 73 -10.96 -3.82 -6.74
N ILE A 74 -11.32 -3.30 -5.59
CA ILE A 74 -11.94 -4.14 -4.58
C ILE A 74 -13.43 -3.86 -4.45
N LEU A 75 -13.78 -2.63 -4.10
CA LEU A 75 -15.19 -2.30 -3.92
C LEU A 75 -15.97 -2.38 -5.21
N CYS A 76 -15.32 -1.98 -6.31
CA CYS A 76 -16.00 -2.02 -7.58
C CYS A 76 -16.40 -3.44 -7.94
N ALA A 77 -15.51 -4.38 -7.69
CA ALA A 77 -15.81 -5.77 -7.97
C ALA A 77 -16.97 -6.25 -7.11
N GLU A 78 -17.01 -5.84 -5.86
CA GLU A 78 -18.08 -6.22 -4.97
C GLU A 78 -19.39 -5.62 -5.40
N GLU A 79 -19.36 -4.36 -5.79
CA GLU A 79 -20.57 -3.69 -6.24
C GLU A 79 -21.10 -4.35 -7.49
N ASN A 80 -20.21 -4.72 -8.39
CA ASN A 80 -20.66 -5.39 -9.60
C ASN A 80 -21.34 -6.71 -9.27
N ALA A 81 -20.76 -7.43 -8.33
CA ALA A 81 -21.35 -8.69 -7.94
C ALA A 81 -22.72 -8.47 -7.33
N ASP A 82 -22.86 -7.44 -6.53
CA ASP A 82 -24.13 -7.16 -5.90
C ASP A 82 -25.14 -6.61 -6.88
N GLY A 83 -24.67 -5.79 -7.79
CA GLY A 83 -25.55 -5.14 -8.73
C GLY A 83 -26.21 -6.07 -9.71
N GLU A 84 -25.63 -7.22 -9.86
CA GLU A 84 -26.19 -8.20 -10.78
C GLU A 84 -27.16 -9.10 -10.10
#